data_1acd5133f4dae02e7f8b81263198d9d0
#
_entry.id   1acd5133f4dae02e7f8b81263198d9d0
#
_cell.length_a   1.000
_cell.length_b   1.000
_cell.length_c   1.000
_cell.angle_alpha   90.00
_cell.angle_beta   90.00
_cell.angle_gamma   90.00
#
_symmetry.space_group_name_H-M   'P 1'
#
loop_
_entity.id
_entity.type
_entity.pdbx_description
1 polymer ?
#
loop_
_entity_poly.entity_id
_entity_poly.type
_entity_poly.pdbx_seq_one_letter_code
_entity_poly.pdbx_strand_id
1 'polypeptide(L)'
;QAMADNNARTIDSVDGPAGPVSPVRNRILLLGVLVGLAVPGVVFLMILFMDTRVHSRRDLKGAVSIPFLGEIPQDREAARTGVAKDGEDGMLSESFRILRTNMAFMAKKDRPMQVITFTSFNEGAGKTFISRNLAMSLVLTKKKVVLVDLDIRKGTLSRHFHKHPAGVTNFLADNSIGVDDIIHADPEHDNLDIISSGTVAPNPAELLMDSRLDELVAELRRRYDYIIADNVPVGVVADATISNRISDLTIFVVRAGRLDRRQLPDMEELYRENKLSNMALILNGVDPRHRGYGYGYGYGYGYGYGYGYGKHRKKK
;
A
#
# COMPACT_ATOMS: atom_id res chain seq x y z
N GLN A 1 -22.86 -18.20 -110.96
CA GLN A 1 -21.82 -17.57 -110.07
C GLN A 1 -22.52 -17.07 -108.82
N ALA A 2 -22.38 -17.74 -107.72
CA ALA A 2 -22.92 -17.36 -106.46
C ALA A 2 -21.77 -16.73 -105.62
N MET A 3 -21.91 -15.45 -105.33
CA MET A 3 -21.08 -14.74 -104.40
C MET A 3 -21.44 -15.18 -102.96
N ALA A 4 -20.55 -15.80 -102.31
CA ALA A 4 -20.66 -16.09 -100.89
C ALA A 4 -20.30 -14.85 -100.08
N ASP A 5 -21.34 -14.19 -99.51
CA ASP A 5 -21.16 -13.14 -98.56
C ASP A 5 -20.58 -13.71 -97.23
N ASN A 6 -19.32 -13.42 -97.00
CA ASN A 6 -18.66 -13.74 -95.80
C ASN A 6 -19.03 -12.71 -94.70
N ASN A 7 -20.14 -12.91 -94.02
CA ASN A 7 -20.51 -12.15 -92.85
C ASN A 7 -19.79 -12.69 -91.62
N ALA A 8 -18.47 -12.53 -91.59
CA ALA A 8 -17.72 -12.68 -90.39
C ALA A 8 -17.80 -11.40 -89.59
N ARG A 9 -18.76 -11.34 -88.62
CA ARG A 9 -18.72 -10.33 -87.56
C ARG A 9 -17.59 -10.68 -86.63
N THR A 10 -16.61 -9.80 -86.58
CA THR A 10 -15.62 -9.80 -85.50
C THR A 10 -16.38 -9.57 -84.22
N ILE A 11 -16.46 -10.63 -83.38
CA ILE A 11 -16.90 -10.54 -82.00
C ILE A 11 -15.79 -9.74 -81.29
N ASP A 12 -16.15 -8.64 -80.69
CA ASP A 12 -15.25 -7.80 -79.88
C ASP A 12 -14.31 -8.72 -79.03
N SER A 13 -13.03 -8.43 -79.12
CA SER A 13 -12.05 -9.05 -78.21
C SER A 13 -12.46 -8.81 -76.76
N VAL A 14 -12.68 -9.87 -76.02
CA VAL A 14 -12.95 -9.77 -74.60
C VAL A 14 -11.68 -9.27 -73.94
N ASP A 15 -11.49 -7.94 -73.91
CA ASP A 15 -10.47 -7.32 -73.10
C ASP A 15 -10.86 -7.43 -71.62
N GLY A 16 -10.57 -8.59 -71.05
CA GLY A 16 -10.64 -8.75 -69.62
C GLY A 16 -9.50 -7.97 -68.94
N PRO A 17 -9.69 -7.46 -67.75
CA PRO A 17 -8.62 -6.79 -67.01
C PRO A 17 -7.38 -7.69 -66.92
N ALA A 18 -6.20 -7.11 -67.20
CA ALA A 18 -4.92 -7.81 -67.29
C ALA A 18 -4.39 -8.43 -65.99
N GLY A 19 -5.26 -8.49 -64.97
CA GLY A 19 -4.91 -9.06 -63.68
C GLY A 19 -6.13 -9.72 -62.98
N PRO A 20 -5.92 -10.50 -61.93
CA PRO A 20 -6.98 -11.16 -61.19
C PRO A 20 -7.94 -10.12 -60.56
N VAL A 21 -9.23 -10.21 -60.93
CA VAL A 21 -10.31 -9.34 -60.41
C VAL A 21 -10.64 -9.68 -58.97
N SER A 22 -10.33 -10.89 -58.54
CA SER A 22 -10.52 -11.38 -57.17
C SER A 22 -9.55 -12.58 -56.94
N PRO A 23 -8.99 -12.67 -55.75
CA PRO A 23 -9.05 -11.78 -54.60
C PRO A 23 -8.12 -10.55 -54.72
N VAL A 24 -8.59 -9.34 -54.29
CA VAL A 24 -7.78 -8.13 -54.28
C VAL A 24 -6.73 -8.19 -53.17
N ARG A 25 -5.48 -8.44 -53.54
CA ARG A 25 -4.33 -8.63 -52.62
C ARG A 25 -4.26 -7.54 -51.54
N ASN A 26 -4.44 -6.28 -51.88
CA ASN A 26 -4.37 -5.17 -50.94
C ASN A 26 -5.49 -5.19 -49.90
N ARG A 27 -6.69 -5.66 -50.28
CA ARG A 27 -7.80 -5.81 -49.31
C ARG A 27 -7.55 -6.94 -48.32
N ILE A 28 -6.98 -8.06 -48.78
CA ILE A 28 -6.64 -9.19 -47.91
C ILE A 28 -5.53 -8.80 -46.93
N LEU A 29 -4.48 -8.09 -47.41
CA LEU A 29 -3.42 -7.59 -46.57
C LEU A 29 -3.94 -6.61 -45.52
N LEU A 30 -4.80 -5.68 -45.94
CA LEU A 30 -5.40 -4.69 -45.04
C LEU A 30 -6.30 -5.36 -43.98
N LEU A 31 -7.11 -6.34 -44.36
CA LEU A 31 -7.90 -7.15 -43.43
C LEU A 31 -7.01 -7.94 -42.49
N GLY A 32 -5.95 -8.54 -43.00
CA GLY A 32 -4.97 -9.28 -42.15
C GLY A 32 -4.33 -8.39 -41.12
N VAL A 33 -3.90 -7.17 -41.47
CA VAL A 33 -3.35 -6.20 -40.54
C VAL A 33 -4.39 -5.71 -39.53
N LEU A 34 -5.63 -5.42 -39.98
CA LEU A 34 -6.72 -5.04 -39.08
C LEU A 34 -7.05 -6.10 -38.04
N VAL A 35 -7.21 -7.35 -38.45
CA VAL A 35 -7.46 -8.48 -37.54
C VAL A 35 -6.27 -8.73 -36.66
N GLY A 36 -5.04 -8.65 -37.21
CA GLY A 36 -3.79 -8.83 -36.48
C GLY A 36 -3.57 -7.79 -35.37
N LEU A 37 -4.10 -6.57 -35.53
CA LEU A 37 -4.08 -5.52 -34.50
C LEU A 37 -5.31 -5.57 -33.57
N ALA A 38 -6.48 -5.91 -34.11
CA ALA A 38 -7.72 -5.95 -33.34
C ALA A 38 -7.71 -7.03 -32.26
N VAL A 39 -7.22 -8.23 -32.55
CA VAL A 39 -7.21 -9.35 -31.60
C VAL A 39 -6.34 -9.03 -30.38
N PRO A 40 -5.05 -8.63 -30.50
CA PRO A 40 -4.25 -8.22 -29.36
C PRO A 40 -4.84 -6.99 -28.62
N GLY A 41 -5.44 -6.05 -29.37
CA GLY A 41 -6.10 -4.87 -28.79
C GLY A 41 -7.29 -5.26 -27.90
N VAL A 42 -8.15 -6.15 -28.36
CA VAL A 42 -9.30 -6.66 -27.58
C VAL A 42 -8.82 -7.43 -26.35
N VAL A 43 -7.82 -8.30 -26.50
CA VAL A 43 -7.22 -9.04 -25.37
C VAL A 43 -6.64 -8.09 -24.35
N PHE A 44 -5.90 -7.06 -24.77
CA PHE A 44 -5.35 -6.03 -23.88
C PHE A 44 -6.45 -5.26 -23.15
N LEU A 45 -7.51 -4.83 -23.85
CA LEU A 45 -8.66 -4.20 -23.22
C LEU A 45 -9.35 -5.12 -22.22
N MET A 46 -9.54 -6.40 -22.54
CA MET A 46 -10.08 -7.39 -21.59
C MET A 46 -9.25 -7.47 -20.32
N ILE A 47 -7.93 -7.55 -20.44
CA ILE A 47 -7.02 -7.58 -19.26
C ILE A 47 -7.18 -6.32 -18.42
N LEU A 48 -7.27 -5.13 -19.03
CA LEU A 48 -7.48 -3.87 -18.32
C LEU A 48 -8.84 -3.81 -17.62
N PHE A 49 -9.90 -4.27 -18.25
CA PHE A 49 -11.25 -4.30 -17.65
C PHE A 49 -11.41 -5.37 -16.57
N MET A 50 -10.61 -6.44 -16.62
CA MET A 50 -10.62 -7.50 -15.61
C MET A 50 -9.78 -7.16 -14.37
N ASP A 51 -8.99 -6.07 -14.39
CA ASP A 51 -8.21 -5.68 -13.21
C ASP A 51 -9.12 -5.03 -12.16
N THR A 52 -9.49 -5.82 -11.17
CA THR A 52 -10.32 -5.43 -10.03
C THR A 52 -9.53 -4.92 -8.83
N ARG A 53 -8.22 -4.69 -8.99
CA ARG A 53 -7.35 -4.35 -7.87
C ARG A 53 -7.36 -2.85 -7.57
N VAL A 54 -7.10 -2.52 -6.31
CA VAL A 54 -6.87 -1.14 -5.85
C VAL A 54 -5.47 -0.71 -6.23
N HIS A 55 -5.33 0.35 -7.05
CA HIS A 55 -4.04 0.89 -7.48
C HIS A 55 -3.75 2.28 -6.94
N SER A 56 -4.79 3.04 -6.65
CA SER A 56 -4.68 4.45 -6.30
C SER A 56 -5.68 4.86 -5.21
N ARG A 57 -5.44 6.03 -4.61
CA ARG A 57 -6.40 6.65 -3.69
C ARG A 57 -7.78 6.85 -4.31
N ARG A 58 -7.86 7.04 -5.63
CA ARG A 58 -9.14 7.22 -6.33
C ARG A 58 -10.04 5.99 -6.21
N ASP A 59 -9.45 4.81 -6.19
CA ASP A 59 -10.17 3.55 -6.05
C ASP A 59 -10.78 3.37 -4.65
N LEU A 60 -10.17 4.01 -3.64
CA LEU A 60 -10.67 4.03 -2.26
C LEU A 60 -11.70 5.14 -2.04
N LYS A 61 -11.54 6.29 -2.74
CA LYS A 61 -12.39 7.45 -2.57
C LYS A 61 -13.81 7.16 -3.04
N GLY A 62 -14.77 7.26 -2.13
CA GLY A 62 -16.18 6.97 -2.39
C GLY A 62 -16.58 5.51 -2.20
N ALA A 63 -15.62 4.58 -2.12
CA ALA A 63 -15.87 3.18 -1.78
C ALA A 63 -15.84 2.93 -0.27
N VAL A 64 -15.04 3.73 0.46
CA VAL A 64 -14.93 3.65 1.93
C VAL A 64 -14.94 5.04 2.54
N SER A 65 -15.46 5.15 3.78
CA SER A 65 -15.52 6.40 4.56
C SER A 65 -14.37 6.54 5.56
N ILE A 66 -13.47 5.56 5.59
CA ILE A 66 -12.34 5.47 6.53
C ILE A 66 -11.35 6.60 6.28
N PRO A 67 -10.85 7.29 7.33
CA PRO A 67 -9.82 8.32 7.20
C PRO A 67 -8.57 7.81 6.47
N PHE A 68 -8.06 8.59 5.53
CA PHE A 68 -6.90 8.25 4.73
C PHE A 68 -5.66 9.04 5.17
N LEU A 69 -4.64 8.35 5.67
CA LEU A 69 -3.44 8.97 6.21
C LEU A 69 -2.38 9.31 5.15
N GLY A 70 -2.28 8.52 4.08
CA GLY A 70 -1.28 8.78 3.05
C GLY A 70 -0.99 7.62 2.12
N GLU A 71 -0.11 7.91 1.15
CA GLU A 71 0.40 6.95 0.17
C GLU A 71 1.90 6.77 0.37
N ILE A 72 2.34 5.51 0.41
CA ILE A 72 3.75 5.16 0.46
C ILE A 72 4.16 4.68 -0.93
N PRO A 73 5.12 5.34 -1.59
CA PRO A 73 5.57 4.96 -2.92
C PRO A 73 6.26 3.59 -2.91
N GLN A 74 6.23 2.92 -4.05
CA GLN A 74 7.01 1.70 -4.23
C GLN A 74 8.48 2.08 -4.41
N ASP A 75 9.31 1.59 -3.50
CA ASP A 75 10.75 1.64 -3.59
C ASP A 75 11.31 0.21 -3.55
N ARG A 76 12.11 -0.17 -4.56
CA ARG A 76 12.65 -1.54 -4.68
C ARG A 76 13.80 -1.79 -3.71
N GLU A 77 14.61 -0.77 -3.45
CA GLU A 77 15.74 -0.88 -2.54
C GLU A 77 15.26 -0.92 -1.09
N ALA A 78 14.38 -0.01 -0.72
CA ALA A 78 13.74 0.00 0.60
C ALA A 78 12.93 -1.27 0.87
N ALA A 79 12.26 -1.83 -0.16
CA ALA A 79 11.55 -3.10 -0.04
C ALA A 79 12.51 -4.28 0.24
N ARG A 80 13.75 -4.22 -0.24
CA ARG A 80 14.77 -5.26 -0.02
C ARG A 80 15.46 -5.10 1.34
N THR A 81 15.77 -3.89 1.74
CA THR A 81 16.49 -3.60 3.00
C THR A 81 15.56 -3.47 4.21
N GLY A 82 14.25 -3.24 3.98
CA GLY A 82 13.26 -2.98 5.02
C GLY A 82 13.33 -1.56 5.59
N VAL A 83 14.24 -0.70 5.10
CA VAL A 83 14.48 0.66 5.59
C VAL A 83 14.47 1.65 4.44
N ALA A 84 13.88 2.81 4.67
CA ALA A 84 13.99 3.95 3.77
C ALA A 84 15.42 4.53 3.87
N LYS A 85 16.19 4.42 2.79
CA LYS A 85 17.58 4.92 2.71
C LYS A 85 17.74 6.10 1.74
N ASP A 86 16.64 6.70 1.33
CA ASP A 86 16.63 7.75 0.32
C ASP A 86 17.09 9.14 0.81
N GLY A 87 17.70 9.21 2.00
CA GLY A 87 18.12 10.44 2.65
C GLY A 87 16.97 11.25 3.23
N GLU A 88 17.28 12.38 3.86
CA GLU A 88 16.27 13.22 4.54
C GLU A 88 15.25 13.83 3.56
N ASP A 89 15.66 14.11 2.33
CA ASP A 89 14.83 14.75 1.29
C ASP A 89 14.21 13.75 0.29
N GLY A 90 14.36 12.46 0.53
CA GLY A 90 13.83 11.42 -0.33
C GLY A 90 12.29 11.33 -0.32
N MET A 91 11.70 10.88 -1.42
CA MET A 91 10.25 10.76 -1.58
C MET A 91 9.64 9.83 -0.53
N LEU A 92 10.34 8.78 -0.16
CA LEU A 92 9.89 7.81 0.82
C LEU A 92 9.93 8.40 2.24
N SER A 93 11.04 9.06 2.60
CA SER A 93 11.20 9.77 3.89
C SER A 93 10.12 10.85 4.07
N GLU A 94 9.84 11.63 3.01
CA GLU A 94 8.77 12.62 3.03
C GLU A 94 7.39 11.98 3.20
N SER A 95 7.14 10.82 2.60
CA SER A 95 5.88 10.10 2.77
C SER A 95 5.65 9.68 4.22
N PHE A 96 6.69 9.26 4.95
CA PHE A 96 6.61 8.96 6.38
C PHE A 96 6.46 10.21 7.25
N ARG A 97 7.06 11.34 6.86
CA ARG A 97 6.85 12.64 7.52
C ARG A 97 5.39 13.09 7.43
N ILE A 98 4.81 12.99 6.24
CA ILE A 98 3.38 13.28 5.99
C ILE A 98 2.50 12.33 6.80
N LEU A 99 2.80 11.03 6.77
CA LEU A 99 2.07 10.02 7.54
C LEU A 99 2.04 10.37 9.02
N ARG A 100 3.19 10.68 9.62
CA ARG A 100 3.32 11.10 11.01
C ARG A 100 2.47 12.35 11.31
N THR A 101 2.50 13.34 10.42
CA THR A 101 1.72 14.58 10.59
C THR A 101 0.22 14.29 10.53
N ASN A 102 -0.23 13.49 9.55
CA ASN A 102 -1.63 13.15 9.38
C ASN A 102 -2.15 12.27 10.53
N MET A 103 -1.30 11.38 11.03
CA MET A 103 -1.61 10.56 12.21
C MET A 103 -1.89 11.44 13.44
N ALA A 104 -1.17 12.53 13.65
CA ALA A 104 -1.39 13.43 14.78
C ALA A 104 -2.81 14.03 14.78
N PHE A 105 -3.43 14.23 13.61
CA PHE A 105 -4.83 14.69 13.51
C PHE A 105 -5.86 13.61 13.91
N MET A 106 -5.46 12.36 14.01
CA MET A 106 -6.32 11.27 14.48
C MET A 106 -6.42 11.21 16.01
N ALA A 107 -5.54 11.94 16.72
CA ALA A 107 -5.56 11.98 18.17
C ALA A 107 -6.86 12.61 18.68
N LYS A 108 -7.53 11.94 19.63
CA LYS A 108 -8.71 12.44 20.31
C LYS A 108 -8.28 13.40 21.43
N LYS A 109 -9.08 14.48 21.66
CA LYS A 109 -8.74 15.50 22.67
C LYS A 109 -8.56 14.94 24.08
N ASP A 110 -9.31 13.89 24.41
CA ASP A 110 -9.42 13.37 25.77
C ASP A 110 -8.59 12.10 26.03
N ARG A 111 -7.84 11.63 25.02
CA ARG A 111 -7.08 10.40 25.16
C ARG A 111 -5.76 10.49 24.37
N PRO A 112 -4.60 10.33 25.04
CA PRO A 112 -3.33 10.30 24.32
C PRO A 112 -3.27 9.13 23.35
N MET A 113 -2.79 9.38 22.13
CA MET A 113 -2.58 8.36 21.13
C MET A 113 -1.15 7.84 21.27
N GLN A 114 -0.98 6.74 21.96
CA GLN A 114 0.31 6.11 22.22
C GLN A 114 0.46 4.78 21.50
N VAL A 115 -0.59 3.92 21.52
CA VAL A 115 -0.54 2.59 20.91
C VAL A 115 -1.10 2.62 19.51
N ILE A 116 -0.24 2.35 18.53
CA ILE A 116 -0.57 2.32 17.10
C ILE A 116 -0.38 0.90 16.60
N THR A 117 -1.47 0.25 16.20
CA THR A 117 -1.44 -1.11 15.67
C THR A 117 -1.53 -1.12 14.15
N PHE A 118 -0.81 -2.03 13.50
CA PHE A 118 -0.83 -2.21 12.06
C PHE A 118 -1.50 -3.51 11.68
N THR A 119 -2.46 -3.47 10.78
CA THR A 119 -3.11 -4.65 10.24
C THR A 119 -3.39 -4.51 8.73
N SER A 120 -3.90 -5.56 8.10
CA SER A 120 -4.28 -5.60 6.67
C SER A 120 -5.24 -6.75 6.42
N PHE A 121 -5.86 -6.85 5.23
CA PHE A 121 -6.58 -8.09 4.88
C PHE A 121 -5.63 -9.25 4.63
N ASN A 122 -4.58 -9.00 3.84
CA ASN A 122 -3.72 -10.06 3.33
C ASN A 122 -2.28 -9.92 3.84
N GLU A 123 -1.58 -11.03 3.88
CA GLU A 123 -0.13 -11.05 4.08
C GLU A 123 0.59 -10.29 2.95
N GLY A 124 1.77 -9.78 3.25
CA GLY A 124 2.58 -9.05 2.26
C GLY A 124 2.05 -7.67 1.87
N ALA A 125 1.09 -7.11 2.63
CA ALA A 125 0.64 -5.73 2.46
C ALA A 125 1.73 -4.70 2.82
N GLY A 126 2.75 -5.10 3.58
CA GLY A 126 3.87 -4.27 3.99
C GLY A 126 3.70 -3.62 5.37
N LYS A 127 2.91 -4.23 6.25
CA LYS A 127 2.73 -3.76 7.64
C LYS A 127 4.05 -3.53 8.35
N THR A 128 4.88 -4.57 8.43
CA THR A 128 6.20 -4.53 9.07
C THR A 128 7.13 -3.46 8.48
N PHE A 129 7.08 -3.26 7.17
CA PHE A 129 7.82 -2.19 6.51
C PHE A 129 7.36 -0.81 6.98
N ILE A 130 6.04 -0.60 7.05
CA ILE A 130 5.47 0.70 7.43
C ILE A 130 5.65 0.94 8.93
N SER A 131 5.38 -0.04 9.79
CA SER A 131 5.53 0.07 11.25
C SER A 131 6.96 0.45 11.64
N ARG A 132 7.95 -0.24 11.05
CA ARG A 132 9.37 0.03 11.28
C ARG A 132 9.77 1.44 10.84
N ASN A 133 9.45 1.84 9.61
CA ASN A 133 9.84 3.15 9.09
C ASN A 133 9.07 4.30 9.76
N LEU A 134 7.83 4.08 10.19
CA LEU A 134 7.11 5.05 11.02
C LEU A 134 7.78 5.22 12.38
N ALA A 135 8.17 4.12 13.04
CA ALA A 135 8.90 4.17 14.31
C ALA A 135 10.19 4.99 14.17
N MET A 136 10.98 4.73 13.14
CA MET A 136 12.20 5.51 12.83
C MET A 136 11.87 7.00 12.59
N SER A 137 10.81 7.31 11.83
CA SER A 137 10.37 8.69 11.62
C SER A 137 9.95 9.41 12.92
N LEU A 138 9.42 8.68 13.91
CA LEU A 138 9.07 9.22 15.23
C LEU A 138 10.33 9.46 16.08
N VAL A 139 11.27 8.51 16.07
CA VAL A 139 12.58 8.62 16.77
C VAL A 139 13.35 9.85 16.29
N LEU A 140 13.33 10.17 15.00
CA LEU A 140 13.95 11.39 14.45
C LEU A 140 13.39 12.69 15.09
N THR A 141 12.19 12.63 15.69
CA THR A 141 11.61 13.74 16.46
C THR A 141 11.90 13.67 17.96
N LYS A 142 12.91 12.90 18.35
CA LYS A 142 13.35 12.69 19.74
C LYS A 142 12.27 12.04 20.63
N LYS A 143 11.35 11.27 20.04
CA LYS A 143 10.36 10.49 20.76
C LYS A 143 10.94 9.15 21.18
N LYS A 144 10.56 8.67 22.37
CA LYS A 144 10.86 7.33 22.83
C LYS A 144 9.83 6.37 22.22
N VAL A 145 10.29 5.41 21.44
CA VAL A 145 9.44 4.48 20.69
C VAL A 145 9.80 3.05 21.00
N VAL A 146 8.81 2.20 21.16
CA VAL A 146 8.99 0.75 21.21
C VAL A 146 8.24 0.08 20.06
N LEU A 147 8.94 -0.79 19.32
CA LEU A 147 8.35 -1.68 18.32
C LEU A 147 8.01 -3.02 18.97
N VAL A 148 6.76 -3.46 18.86
CA VAL A 148 6.28 -4.72 19.44
C VAL A 148 5.80 -5.64 18.33
N ASP A 149 6.35 -6.85 18.26
CA ASP A 149 5.91 -7.88 17.30
C ASP A 149 4.76 -8.70 17.91
N LEU A 150 3.53 -8.33 17.56
CA LEU A 150 2.33 -9.07 17.94
C LEU A 150 1.95 -10.16 16.91
N ASP A 151 2.71 -10.32 15.81
CA ASP A 151 2.61 -11.50 14.95
C ASP A 151 3.34 -12.69 15.60
N ILE A 152 2.83 -13.14 16.76
CA ILE A 152 3.41 -14.22 17.55
C ILE A 152 3.34 -15.60 16.85
N ARG A 153 2.70 -15.67 15.67
CA ARG A 153 2.68 -16.88 14.82
C ARG A 153 3.90 -16.95 13.92
N LYS A 154 4.24 -15.82 13.26
CA LYS A 154 5.30 -15.75 12.25
C LYS A 154 6.53 -14.96 12.72
N GLY A 155 6.36 -13.99 13.60
CA GLY A 155 7.43 -13.13 14.08
C GLY A 155 8.13 -12.40 12.94
N THR A 156 7.35 -11.77 12.03
CA THR A 156 7.90 -11.17 10.82
C THR A 156 8.78 -9.97 11.15
N LEU A 157 8.37 -9.13 12.09
CA LEU A 157 9.15 -8.00 12.57
C LEU A 157 10.44 -8.48 13.25
N SER A 158 10.33 -9.48 14.11
CA SER A 158 11.47 -10.06 14.87
C SER A 158 12.59 -10.60 13.98
N ARG A 159 12.28 -11.02 12.75
CA ARG A 159 13.29 -11.50 11.78
C ARG A 159 14.14 -10.38 11.17
N HIS A 160 13.65 -9.14 11.18
CA HIS A 160 14.39 -7.97 10.70
C HIS A 160 15.36 -7.40 11.75
N PHE A 161 15.12 -7.73 12.99
CA PHE A 161 16.03 -7.43 14.11
C PHE A 161 16.65 -8.73 14.59
N HIS A 162 17.79 -8.70 15.26
CA HIS A 162 18.37 -9.90 15.84
C HIS A 162 17.34 -10.56 16.77
N LYS A 163 16.84 -11.75 16.36
CA LYS A 163 15.78 -12.43 17.05
C LYS A 163 16.24 -12.79 18.47
N HIS A 164 15.70 -12.08 19.46
CA HIS A 164 15.91 -12.42 20.85
C HIS A 164 15.05 -13.64 21.23
N PRO A 165 15.57 -14.54 22.07
CA PRO A 165 14.84 -15.75 22.46
C PRO A 165 13.62 -15.43 23.32
N ALA A 166 13.66 -14.37 24.13
CA ALA A 166 12.55 -13.88 24.94
C ALA A 166 11.80 -12.74 24.21
N GLY A 167 10.48 -12.73 24.35
CA GLY A 167 9.62 -11.73 23.74
C GLY A 167 8.20 -11.82 24.26
N VAL A 168 7.24 -11.30 23.47
CA VAL A 168 5.83 -11.21 23.86
C VAL A 168 5.27 -12.55 24.34
N THR A 169 5.46 -13.64 23.58
CA THR A 169 4.95 -14.97 23.96
C THR A 169 5.50 -15.47 25.28
N ASN A 170 6.79 -15.25 25.54
CA ASN A 170 7.44 -15.67 26.78
C ASN A 170 6.85 -14.90 27.96
N PHE A 171 6.71 -13.59 27.83
CA PHE A 171 6.09 -12.75 28.86
C PHE A 171 4.63 -13.14 29.14
N LEU A 172 3.84 -13.42 28.09
CA LEU A 172 2.44 -13.79 28.25
C LEU A 172 2.26 -15.18 28.85
N ALA A 173 3.18 -16.12 28.60
CA ALA A 173 3.08 -17.50 29.05
C ALA A 173 3.67 -17.75 30.45
N ASP A 174 4.60 -16.91 30.91
CA ASP A 174 5.34 -17.11 32.16
C ASP A 174 5.33 -15.85 33.04
N ASN A 175 4.71 -15.94 34.20
CA ASN A 175 4.61 -14.85 35.17
C ASN A 175 5.95 -14.46 35.82
N SER A 176 6.96 -15.29 35.71
CA SER A 176 8.31 -14.99 36.23
C SER A 176 9.11 -14.04 35.33
N ILE A 177 8.70 -13.91 34.06
CA ILE A 177 9.35 -13.03 33.08
C ILE A 177 8.82 -11.62 33.24
N GLY A 178 9.72 -10.67 33.51
CA GLY A 178 9.41 -9.23 33.58
C GLY A 178 9.43 -8.52 32.25
N VAL A 179 8.91 -7.30 32.22
CA VAL A 179 8.91 -6.47 31.02
C VAL A 179 10.34 -6.11 30.59
N ASP A 180 11.25 -5.93 31.56
CA ASP A 180 12.66 -5.59 31.27
C ASP A 180 13.42 -6.75 30.59
N ASP A 181 12.98 -8.00 30.82
CA ASP A 181 13.60 -9.18 30.22
C ASP A 181 13.34 -9.34 28.73
N ILE A 182 12.33 -8.63 28.20
CA ILE A 182 11.88 -8.74 26.80
C ILE A 182 12.12 -7.47 25.98
N ILE A 183 12.54 -6.37 26.59
CA ILE A 183 12.87 -5.11 25.92
C ILE A 183 14.33 -5.14 25.48
N HIS A 184 14.59 -4.83 24.24
CA HIS A 184 15.93 -4.76 23.67
C HIS A 184 16.12 -3.44 22.92
N ALA A 185 17.19 -2.71 23.25
CA ALA A 185 17.54 -1.49 22.54
C ALA A 185 17.95 -1.78 21.09
N ASP A 186 17.52 -0.94 20.15
CA ASP A 186 18.03 -0.99 18.79
C ASP A 186 19.48 -0.47 18.76
N PRO A 187 20.44 -1.26 18.23
CA PRO A 187 21.85 -0.84 18.19
C PRO A 187 22.11 0.34 17.23
N GLU A 188 21.22 0.60 16.29
CA GLU A 188 21.40 1.62 15.25
C GLU A 188 20.70 2.95 15.59
N HIS A 189 19.71 2.94 16.50
CA HIS A 189 18.88 4.12 16.76
C HIS A 189 18.63 4.33 18.26
N ASP A 190 19.17 5.41 18.79
CA ASP A 190 18.83 5.87 20.15
C ASP A 190 17.32 6.14 20.27
N ASN A 191 16.73 5.85 21.42
CA ASN A 191 15.31 5.96 21.72
C ASN A 191 14.37 5.02 20.95
N LEU A 192 14.91 3.96 20.32
CA LEU A 192 14.14 2.88 19.72
C LEU A 192 14.44 1.59 20.48
N ASP A 193 13.40 0.99 21.06
CA ASP A 193 13.46 -0.32 21.65
C ASP A 193 12.56 -1.30 20.89
N ILE A 194 12.86 -2.58 21.00
CA ILE A 194 12.19 -3.65 20.28
C ILE A 194 11.78 -4.75 21.24
N ILE A 195 10.54 -5.21 21.13
CA ILE A 195 10.05 -6.41 21.77
C ILE A 195 9.73 -7.43 20.68
N SER A 196 10.53 -8.49 20.62
CA SER A 196 10.35 -9.61 19.69
C SER A 196 9.09 -10.41 19.99
N SER A 197 8.60 -11.18 19.01
CA SER A 197 7.48 -12.10 19.21
C SER A 197 7.79 -13.19 20.27
N GLY A 198 9.06 -13.53 20.43
CA GLY A 198 9.51 -14.61 21.32
C GLY A 198 9.43 -15.99 20.67
N THR A 199 9.25 -17.02 21.50
CA THR A 199 9.08 -18.41 21.06
C THR A 199 7.71 -18.61 20.42
N VAL A 200 7.62 -19.52 19.42
CA VAL A 200 6.33 -19.83 18.78
C VAL A 200 5.41 -20.52 19.78
N ALA A 201 4.24 -19.94 20.00
CA ALA A 201 3.24 -20.49 20.90
C ALA A 201 2.26 -21.43 20.16
N PRO A 202 1.82 -22.51 20.79
CA PRO A 202 0.81 -23.39 20.22
C PRO A 202 -0.59 -22.78 20.19
N ASN A 203 -0.87 -21.83 21.10
CA ASN A 203 -2.18 -21.19 21.33
C ASN A 203 -2.10 -19.66 21.30
N PRO A 204 -1.71 -19.04 20.17
CA PRO A 204 -1.45 -17.59 20.09
C PRO A 204 -2.68 -16.73 20.41
N ALA A 205 -3.89 -17.14 19.99
CA ALA A 205 -5.12 -16.37 20.26
C ALA A 205 -5.40 -16.26 21.76
N GLU A 206 -5.29 -17.38 22.48
CA GLU A 206 -5.54 -17.43 23.93
C GLU A 206 -4.54 -16.57 24.70
N LEU A 207 -3.26 -16.62 24.32
CA LEU A 207 -2.23 -15.76 24.92
C LEU A 207 -2.53 -14.27 24.70
N LEU A 208 -2.94 -13.88 23.50
CA LEU A 208 -3.29 -12.49 23.21
C LEU A 208 -4.58 -12.04 23.93
N MET A 209 -5.45 -12.97 24.32
CA MET A 209 -6.65 -12.67 25.12
C MET A 209 -6.35 -12.47 26.60
N ASP A 210 -5.21 -12.94 27.09
CA ASP A 210 -4.82 -12.82 28.48
C ASP A 210 -4.66 -11.36 28.92
N SER A 211 -4.99 -11.06 30.17
CA SER A 211 -4.87 -9.74 30.79
C SER A 211 -3.41 -9.27 30.89
N ARG A 212 -2.45 -10.18 30.84
CA ARG A 212 -1.02 -9.84 30.84
C ARG A 212 -0.61 -8.99 29.63
N LEU A 213 -1.33 -9.08 28.49
CA LEU A 213 -1.11 -8.15 27.37
C LEU A 213 -1.48 -6.72 27.76
N ASP A 214 -2.56 -6.54 28.52
CA ASP A 214 -2.96 -5.21 29.01
C ASP A 214 -1.95 -4.69 30.06
N GLU A 215 -1.41 -5.55 30.91
CA GLU A 215 -0.34 -5.21 31.86
C GLU A 215 0.94 -4.77 31.14
N LEU A 216 1.36 -5.52 30.10
CA LEU A 216 2.50 -5.15 29.26
C LEU A 216 2.32 -3.77 28.68
N VAL A 217 1.18 -3.53 28.03
CA VAL A 217 0.88 -2.24 27.38
C VAL A 217 0.78 -1.11 28.39
N ALA A 218 0.21 -1.34 29.58
CA ALA A 218 0.14 -0.35 30.65
C ALA A 218 1.55 0.05 31.14
N GLU A 219 2.49 -0.90 31.23
CA GLU A 219 3.88 -0.61 31.58
C GLU A 219 4.59 0.15 30.47
N LEU A 220 4.42 -0.27 29.20
CA LEU A 220 5.02 0.41 28.06
C LEU A 220 4.50 1.86 27.91
N ARG A 221 3.23 2.11 28.19
CA ARG A 221 2.66 3.47 28.18
C ARG A 221 3.34 4.43 29.18
N ARG A 222 3.90 3.91 30.25
CA ARG A 222 4.64 4.73 31.22
C ARG A 222 6.05 5.10 30.76
N ARG A 223 6.64 4.29 29.86
CA ARG A 223 8.05 4.39 29.47
C ARG A 223 8.25 5.08 28.12
N TYR A 224 7.28 4.95 27.20
CA TYR A 224 7.41 5.35 25.81
C TYR A 224 6.37 6.39 25.41
N ASP A 225 6.75 7.29 24.48
CA ASP A 225 5.81 8.20 23.85
C ASP A 225 4.90 7.47 22.86
N TYR A 226 5.46 6.46 22.15
CA TYR A 226 4.73 5.63 21.17
C TYR A 226 5.07 4.15 21.29
N ILE A 227 4.05 3.33 21.17
CA ILE A 227 4.11 1.88 21.11
C ILE A 227 3.58 1.48 19.71
N ILE A 228 4.47 0.98 18.87
CA ILE A 228 4.15 0.57 17.50
C ILE A 228 4.01 -0.94 17.46
N ALA A 229 2.80 -1.44 17.29
CA ALA A 229 2.53 -2.88 17.30
C ALA A 229 2.30 -3.42 15.88
N ASP A 230 3.20 -4.28 15.42
CA ASP A 230 3.05 -5.02 14.15
C ASP A 230 2.18 -6.26 14.38
N ASN A 231 0.98 -6.27 13.82
CA ASN A 231 -0.03 -7.30 14.07
C ASN A 231 -0.28 -8.16 12.83
N VAL A 232 -0.96 -9.30 13.02
CA VAL A 232 -1.37 -10.21 11.94
C VAL A 232 -2.46 -9.58 11.04
N PRO A 233 -2.65 -10.10 9.81
CA PRO A 233 -3.77 -9.70 8.98
C PRO A 233 -5.12 -10.12 9.56
N VAL A 234 -6.13 -9.21 9.56
CA VAL A 234 -7.50 -9.53 10.03
C VAL A 234 -8.23 -10.53 9.14
N GLY A 235 -7.87 -10.61 7.85
CA GLY A 235 -8.48 -11.56 6.91
C GLY A 235 -8.02 -13.00 7.10
N VAL A 236 -7.00 -13.24 7.93
CA VAL A 236 -6.41 -14.58 8.11
C VAL A 236 -6.79 -15.18 9.47
N VAL A 237 -6.80 -14.37 10.53
CA VAL A 237 -7.03 -14.85 11.89
C VAL A 237 -7.71 -13.81 12.78
N ALA A 238 -8.43 -14.28 13.80
CA ALA A 238 -9.10 -13.42 14.78
C ALA A 238 -8.13 -12.61 15.68
N ASP A 239 -6.86 -13.02 15.75
CA ASP A 239 -5.84 -12.41 16.63
C ASP A 239 -5.72 -10.89 16.46
N ALA A 240 -5.92 -10.40 15.23
CA ALA A 240 -5.87 -8.96 14.95
C ALA A 240 -7.00 -8.17 15.64
N THR A 241 -8.19 -8.75 15.73
CA THR A 241 -9.32 -8.14 16.47
C THR A 241 -9.16 -8.29 17.97
N ILE A 242 -8.56 -9.40 18.43
CA ILE A 242 -8.28 -9.63 19.85
C ILE A 242 -7.30 -8.55 20.37
N SER A 243 -6.21 -8.32 19.67
CA SER A 243 -5.21 -7.32 20.08
C SER A 243 -5.67 -5.86 19.84
N ASN A 244 -6.80 -5.64 19.17
CA ASN A 244 -7.34 -4.30 18.96
C ASN A 244 -7.73 -3.57 20.26
N ARG A 245 -8.05 -4.30 21.34
CA ARG A 245 -8.45 -3.71 22.63
C ARG A 245 -7.38 -2.80 23.23
N ILE A 246 -6.11 -3.04 22.92
CA ILE A 246 -4.99 -2.23 23.41
C ILE A 246 -4.71 -0.99 22.52
N SER A 247 -5.31 -0.88 21.33
CA SER A 247 -5.00 0.10 20.31
C SER A 247 -5.69 1.44 20.54
N ASP A 248 -4.96 2.55 20.37
CA ASP A 248 -5.52 3.91 20.30
C ASP A 248 -5.77 4.33 18.85
N LEU A 249 -4.99 3.81 17.90
CA LEU A 249 -5.13 4.00 16.46
C LEU A 249 -4.79 2.69 15.74
N THR A 250 -5.67 2.23 14.87
CA THR A 250 -5.40 1.09 14.00
C THR A 250 -5.15 1.56 12.58
N ILE A 251 -3.94 1.36 12.10
CA ILE A 251 -3.54 1.64 10.72
C ILE A 251 -3.77 0.40 9.86
N PHE A 252 -4.73 0.49 8.96
CA PHE A 252 -5.04 -0.57 8.02
C PHE A 252 -4.25 -0.36 6.73
N VAL A 253 -3.36 -1.30 6.43
CA VAL A 253 -2.46 -1.22 5.29
C VAL A 253 -3.08 -1.89 4.07
N VAL A 254 -3.32 -1.10 3.02
CA VAL A 254 -3.76 -1.54 1.70
C VAL A 254 -2.55 -1.59 0.77
N ARG A 255 -2.31 -2.72 0.10
CA ARG A 255 -1.24 -2.84 -0.89
C ARG A 255 -1.77 -2.54 -2.29
N ALA A 256 -1.23 -1.52 -2.94
CA ALA A 256 -1.52 -1.19 -4.34
C ALA A 256 -1.21 -2.38 -5.26
N GLY A 257 -2.11 -2.69 -6.18
CA GLY A 257 -2.01 -3.81 -7.10
C GLY A 257 -2.21 -5.20 -6.48
N ARG A 258 -2.63 -5.29 -5.19
CA ARG A 258 -2.88 -6.59 -4.53
C ARG A 258 -4.26 -6.71 -3.91
N LEU A 259 -4.78 -5.66 -3.27
CA LEU A 259 -6.11 -5.69 -2.68
C LEU A 259 -7.16 -5.69 -3.79
N ASP A 260 -8.10 -6.64 -3.76
CA ASP A 260 -9.26 -6.66 -4.64
C ASP A 260 -10.30 -5.64 -4.14
N ARG A 261 -10.86 -4.84 -5.06
CA ARG A 261 -11.91 -3.86 -4.75
C ARG A 261 -13.15 -4.49 -4.13
N ARG A 262 -13.39 -5.77 -4.40
CA ARG A 262 -14.51 -6.53 -3.80
C ARG A 262 -14.39 -6.70 -2.29
N GLN A 263 -13.19 -6.49 -1.71
CA GLN A 263 -12.96 -6.52 -0.26
C GLN A 263 -13.19 -5.14 0.41
N LEU A 264 -13.43 -4.08 -0.37
CA LEU A 264 -13.67 -2.74 0.20
C LEU A 264 -14.95 -2.66 1.05
N PRO A 265 -16.08 -3.31 0.69
CA PRO A 265 -17.25 -3.36 1.56
C PRO A 265 -16.96 -4.01 2.93
N ASP A 266 -16.20 -5.11 2.96
CA ASP A 266 -15.84 -5.79 4.21
C ASP A 266 -14.97 -4.87 5.09
N MET A 267 -14.07 -4.09 4.46
CA MET A 267 -13.24 -3.11 5.16
C MET A 267 -14.07 -1.97 5.74
N GLU A 268 -15.06 -1.49 5.00
CA GLU A 268 -16.00 -0.47 5.45
C GLU A 268 -16.88 -0.99 6.61
N GLU A 269 -17.26 -2.27 6.58
CA GLU A 269 -17.99 -2.92 7.67
C GLU A 269 -17.15 -2.96 8.95
N LEU A 270 -15.89 -3.38 8.89
CA LEU A 270 -14.96 -3.36 10.04
C LEU A 270 -14.89 -1.97 10.69
N TYR A 271 -14.89 -0.93 9.86
CA TYR A 271 -14.85 0.47 10.33
C TYR A 271 -16.16 0.90 10.98
N ARG A 272 -17.29 0.65 10.32
CA ARG A 272 -18.63 1.06 10.82
C ARG A 272 -19.03 0.35 12.10
N GLU A 273 -18.66 -0.92 12.22
CA GLU A 273 -18.92 -1.73 13.42
C GLU A 273 -17.91 -1.48 14.54
N ASN A 274 -16.95 -0.53 14.34
CA ASN A 274 -15.87 -0.24 15.29
C ASN A 274 -15.12 -1.50 15.76
N LYS A 275 -15.01 -2.51 14.89
CA LYS A 275 -14.21 -3.73 15.17
C LYS A 275 -12.73 -3.43 15.31
N LEU A 276 -12.28 -2.30 14.74
CA LEU A 276 -10.91 -1.78 14.84
C LEU A 276 -10.95 -0.35 15.40
N SER A 277 -10.22 -0.11 16.48
CA SER A 277 -10.21 1.17 17.20
C SER A 277 -9.63 2.29 16.35
N ASN A 278 -10.37 3.39 16.17
CA ASN A 278 -9.92 4.61 15.49
C ASN A 278 -9.21 4.29 14.16
N MET A 279 -9.86 3.46 13.31
CA MET A 279 -9.26 2.92 12.10
C MET A 279 -8.94 4.01 11.08
N ALA A 280 -7.76 3.92 10.46
CA ALA A 280 -7.32 4.77 9.36
C ALA A 280 -6.57 3.97 8.28
N LEU A 281 -6.56 4.45 7.04
CA LEU A 281 -5.98 3.75 5.88
C LEU A 281 -4.65 4.32 5.44
N ILE A 282 -3.76 3.43 4.99
CA ILE A 282 -2.56 3.74 4.22
C ILE A 282 -2.57 2.91 2.94
N LEU A 283 -2.27 3.55 1.80
CA LEU A 283 -2.02 2.86 0.54
C LEU A 283 -0.50 2.69 0.33
N ASN A 284 -0.03 1.45 0.40
CA ASN A 284 1.38 1.11 0.30
C ASN A 284 1.76 0.60 -1.09
N GLY A 285 2.93 0.99 -1.58
CA GLY A 285 3.52 0.51 -2.83
C GLY A 285 2.86 1.09 -4.07
N VAL A 286 2.51 2.36 -4.01
CA VAL A 286 2.01 3.10 -5.16
C VAL A 286 3.13 3.30 -6.17
N ASP A 287 2.89 2.95 -7.45
CA ASP A 287 3.86 3.20 -8.51
C ASP A 287 3.97 4.72 -8.76
N PRO A 288 5.14 5.34 -8.56
CA PRO A 288 5.32 6.77 -8.77
C PRO A 288 5.03 7.21 -10.21
N ARG A 289 5.12 6.30 -11.20
CA ARG A 289 4.85 6.57 -12.61
C ARG A 289 3.36 6.65 -12.94
N HIS A 290 2.51 6.00 -12.14
CA HIS A 290 1.05 6.07 -12.26
C HIS A 290 0.42 7.24 -11.49
N ARG A 291 1.24 8.16 -10.97
CA ARG A 291 0.75 9.47 -10.52
C ARG A 291 0.25 10.23 -11.73
N GLY A 292 -0.98 9.96 -12.14
CA GLY A 292 -1.67 10.74 -13.15
C GLY A 292 -1.59 12.23 -12.78
N TYR A 293 -1.24 13.06 -13.73
CA TYR A 293 -1.25 14.53 -13.68
C TYR A 293 -2.38 15.04 -12.77
N GLY A 294 -2.05 15.45 -11.53
CA GLY A 294 -3.06 15.92 -10.60
C GLY A 294 -2.68 15.94 -9.12
N TYR A 295 -1.46 15.60 -8.74
CA TYR A 295 -0.97 15.84 -7.39
C TYR A 295 -0.10 17.10 -7.33
N GLY A 296 -0.75 18.25 -7.52
CA GLY A 296 -0.36 19.41 -6.77
C GLY A 296 -0.75 19.15 -5.32
N TYR A 297 0.17 19.26 -4.40
CA TYR A 297 -0.09 19.35 -2.97
C TYR A 297 -0.96 20.57 -2.72
N GLY A 298 -2.27 20.39 -2.86
CA GLY A 298 -3.27 21.42 -2.59
C GLY A 298 -3.81 21.29 -1.18
N TYR A 299 -2.99 21.51 -0.16
CA TYR A 299 -3.50 22.08 1.07
C TYR A 299 -3.62 23.59 0.82
N GLY A 300 -4.75 23.98 0.25
CA GLY A 300 -5.15 25.36 0.16
C GLY A 300 -5.53 25.90 1.54
N TYR A 301 -4.55 26.40 2.27
CA TYR A 301 -4.78 27.55 3.16
C TYR A 301 -4.32 28.76 2.39
N GLY A 302 -5.30 29.45 1.79
CA GLY A 302 -5.08 30.75 1.19
C GLY A 302 -4.69 31.77 2.24
N TYR A 303 -3.45 32.23 2.17
CA TYR A 303 -3.06 33.59 2.52
C TYR A 303 -2.25 34.14 1.37
N GLY A 304 -2.95 34.97 0.57
CA GLY A 304 -2.33 35.75 -0.45
C GLY A 304 -1.45 36.84 0.18
N TYR A 305 -0.17 36.80 -0.13
CA TYR A 305 0.69 37.99 -0.14
C TYR A 305 1.45 37.99 -1.45
N GLY A 306 0.93 38.83 -2.36
CA GLY A 306 1.59 39.13 -3.61
C GLY A 306 2.81 40.01 -3.31
N TYR A 307 3.99 39.50 -3.66
CA TYR A 307 5.16 40.34 -3.90
C TYR A 307 5.57 40.17 -5.36
N GLY A 308 5.19 41.21 -6.15
CA GLY A 308 5.67 41.33 -7.51
C GLY A 308 7.13 41.75 -7.52
N TYR A 309 7.99 40.94 -8.13
CA TYR A 309 9.32 41.35 -8.55
C TYR A 309 9.30 41.66 -10.03
N GLY A 310 9.27 43.00 -10.34
CA GLY A 310 9.47 43.52 -11.69
C GLY A 310 10.90 43.29 -12.16
N LYS A 311 11.08 42.59 -13.27
CA LYS A 311 12.34 42.53 -14.02
C LYS A 311 12.55 43.82 -14.80
N HIS A 312 13.42 44.69 -14.34
CA HIS A 312 13.99 45.78 -15.14
C HIS A 312 14.91 45.20 -16.25
N ARG A 313 14.47 45.34 -17.48
CA ARG A 313 15.27 45.15 -18.68
C ARG A 313 16.08 46.40 -18.95
N LYS A 314 17.41 46.42 -18.73
CA LYS A 314 18.31 47.44 -19.25
C LYS A 314 18.69 47.14 -20.69
N LYS A 315 18.30 48.04 -21.59
CA LYS A 315 18.93 48.22 -22.91
C LYS A 315 20.26 48.95 -22.74
N LYS A 316 21.31 48.37 -23.28
CA LYS A 316 22.31 49.03 -24.15
C LYS A 316 23.07 47.93 -24.87
#